data_349b04829071b8627ca2f543e775b854
#
_entry.id   349b04829071b8627ca2f543e775b854
#
_cell.length_a   1.000
_cell.length_b   1.000
_cell.length_c   1.000
_cell.angle_alpha   90.00
_cell.angle_beta   90.00
_cell.angle_gamma   90.00
#
_symmetry.space_group_name_H-M   'P 1'
#
loop_
_entity.id
_entity.type
_entity.pdbx_description
1 polymer ?
#
loop_
_entity_poly.entity_id
_entity_poly.type
_entity_poly.pdbx_seq_one_letter_code
_entity_poly.pdbx_strand_id
1 'polypeptide(L)' 'MLTHGSHSTVIVRNNESGALSQAILIGKSSKKFDVSLKGVPLTFRRINNRYVSTYSDLSFELVSG' A
#
# COMPACT_ATOMS: atom_id res chain seq x y z
N MET A 1 23.53 11.98 4.46
CA MET A 1 23.03 11.70 4.45
C MET A 1 22.18 11.38 4.54
N LEU A 2 21.90 11.34 4.41
CA LEU A 2 21.23 10.91 4.49
C LEU A 2 20.43 10.46 4.45
N THR A 3 20.15 10.23 4.53
CA THR A 3 19.40 9.73 4.53
C THR A 3 18.62 9.47 4.42
N HIS A 4 18.47 9.38 4.39
CA HIS A 4 17.70 8.93 4.22
C HIS A 4 16.73 8.66 4.06
N GLY A 5 17.27 8.90 3.74
CA GLY A 5 16.08 8.66 2.99
C GLY A 5 15.11 7.68 3.42
N SER A 6 14.78 7.54 3.90
CA SER A 6 13.92 6.74 4.59
C SER A 6 12.57 6.60 4.02
N HIS A 7 12.49 5.99 2.89
CA HIS A 7 11.23 5.51 2.41
C HIS A 7 10.97 4.15 3.04
N SER A 8 9.83 4.02 3.69
CA SER A 8 9.40 2.73 4.17
C SER A 8 8.71 2.00 3.03
N THR A 9 8.96 0.71 2.93
CA THR A 9 8.30 -0.10 1.94
C THR A 9 7.27 -1.00 2.60
N VAL A 10 6.24 -1.32 1.85
CA VAL A 10 5.17 -2.21 2.30
C VAL A 10 4.94 -3.26 1.23
N ILE A 11 4.32 -4.36 1.61
CA ILE A 11 3.95 -5.41 0.66
C ILE A 11 2.44 -5.36 0.46
N VAL A 12 2.04 -5.30 -0.79
CA VAL A 12 0.63 -5.30 -1.15
C VAL A 12 0.35 -6.54 -2.00
N ARG A 13 -0.86 -7.04 -1.89
CA ARG A 13 -1.31 -8.19 -2.65
C ARG A 13 -2.45 -7.78 -3.56
N ASN A 14 -2.35 -8.20 -4.82
CA ASN A 14 -3.47 -8.10 -5.74
C ASN A 14 -4.44 -9.22 -5.42
N ASN A 15 -5.66 -8.86 -5.01
CA ASN A 15 -6.62 -9.87 -4.55
C ASN A 15 -7.15 -10.75 -5.67
N GLU A 16 -7.00 -10.34 -6.92
CA GLU A 16 -7.44 -11.16 -8.04
C GLU A 16 -6.41 -12.18 -8.44
N SER A 17 -5.16 -11.77 -8.54
CA SER A 17 -4.10 -12.66 -9.00
C SER A 17 -3.35 -13.32 -7.87
N GLY A 18 -3.44 -12.76 -6.67
CA GLY A 18 -2.64 -13.21 -5.55
C GLY A 18 -1.19 -12.74 -5.59
N ALA A 19 -0.83 -11.96 -6.59
CA ALA A 19 0.55 -11.50 -6.74
C ALA A 19 0.91 -10.49 -5.66
N LEU A 20 2.11 -10.61 -5.14
CA LEU A 20 2.66 -9.69 -4.15
C LEU A 20 3.55 -8.68 -4.84
N SER A 21 3.50 -7.45 -4.38
CA SER A 21 4.33 -6.38 -4.91
C SER A 21 4.82 -5.51 -3.77
N GLN A 22 5.97 -4.90 -3.97
CA GLN A 22 6.53 -3.97 -3.02
C GLN A 22 6.12 -2.57 -3.41
N ALA A 23 5.63 -1.80 -2.45
CA ALA A 23 5.20 -0.43 -2.68
C ALA A 23 5.91 0.48 -1.69
N ILE A 24 5.91 1.77 -1.99
CA ILE A 24 6.55 2.77 -1.14
C ILE A 24 5.47 3.47 -0.32
N LEU A 25 5.68 3.50 0.99
CA LEU A 25 4.76 4.20 1.87
C LEU A 25 5.00 5.70 1.74
N ILE A 26 3.97 6.44 1.37
CA ILE A 26 4.05 7.88 1.19
C ILE A 26 3.54 8.60 2.42
N GLY A 27 2.41 8.18 2.95
CA GLY A 27 1.81 8.82 4.11
C GLY A 27 0.98 7.83 4.90
N LYS A 28 0.76 8.17 6.17
CA LYS A 28 0.11 7.26 7.08
C LYS A 28 -0.71 8.07 8.08
N SER A 29 -1.94 7.65 8.31
CA SER A 29 -2.76 8.21 9.37
C SER A 29 -3.39 7.06 10.14
N SER A 30 -4.21 7.37 11.16
CA SER A 30 -4.80 6.34 11.99
C SER A 30 -5.77 5.43 11.23
N LYS A 31 -6.29 5.88 10.09
CA LYS A 31 -7.33 5.13 9.39
C LYS A 31 -6.99 4.81 7.95
N LYS A 32 -5.88 5.32 7.42
CA LYS A 32 -5.53 5.04 6.03
C LYS A 32 -4.04 5.16 5.79
N PHE A 33 -3.60 4.49 4.73
CA PHE A 33 -2.22 4.50 4.26
C PHE A 33 -2.22 4.95 2.81
N ASP A 34 -1.30 5.84 2.48
CA ASP A 34 -1.08 6.24 1.09
C ASP A 34 0.23 5.64 0.65
N VAL A 35 0.20 4.89 -0.44
CA VAL A 35 1.39 4.25 -0.97
C VAL A 35 1.53 4.53 -2.44
N SER A 36 2.73 4.33 -2.97
CA SER A 36 2.99 4.41 -4.40
C SER A 36 3.40 3.02 -4.88
N LEU A 37 2.61 2.46 -5.78
CA LEU A 37 2.91 1.17 -6.39
C LEU A 37 3.27 1.41 -7.83
N LYS A 38 4.57 1.31 -8.13
CA LYS A 38 5.09 1.54 -9.47
C LYS A 38 4.63 2.88 -10.05
N GLY A 39 4.66 3.91 -9.21
CA GLY A 39 4.26 5.24 -9.62
C GLY A 39 2.77 5.52 -9.55
N VAL A 40 1.97 4.54 -9.16
CA VAL A 40 0.53 4.69 -9.04
C VAL A 40 0.17 4.94 -7.57
N PRO A 41 -0.47 6.06 -7.24
CA PRO A 41 -0.86 6.31 -5.86
C PRO A 41 -2.08 5.49 -5.49
N LEU A 42 -1.97 4.80 -4.37
CA LEU A 42 -3.07 4.01 -3.83
C LEU A 42 -3.33 4.44 -2.40
N THR A 43 -4.60 4.55 -2.03
CA THR A 43 -4.99 4.84 -0.66
C THR A 43 -5.67 3.60 -0.09
N PHE A 44 -5.09 3.08 1.00
CA PHE A 44 -5.63 1.92 1.68
C PHE A 44 -6.45 2.38 2.87
N ARG A 45 -7.65 1.86 2.99
CA ARG A 45 -8.54 2.16 4.11
C ARG A 45 -8.67 0.93 4.98
N ARG A 46 -8.82 1.17 6.28
CA ARG A 46 -8.99 0.09 7.22
C ARG A 46 -10.44 -0.38 7.24
N ILE A 47 -10.62 -1.66 6.94
CA ILE A 47 -11.93 -2.30 6.96
C ILE A 47 -11.77 -3.63 7.68
N ASN A 48 -12.43 -3.80 8.82
CA ASN A 48 -12.42 -5.06 9.59
C ASN A 48 -11.00 -5.58 9.84
N ASN A 49 -10.13 -4.70 10.35
CA ASN A 49 -8.75 -5.03 10.68
C ASN A 49 -7.88 -5.32 9.47
N ARG A 50 -8.31 -4.92 8.29
CA ARG A 50 -7.53 -5.08 7.06
C ARG A 50 -7.47 -3.73 6.36
N TYR A 51 -6.38 -3.53 5.62
CA TYR A 51 -6.24 -2.32 4.82
C TYR A 51 -6.43 -2.72 3.36
N VAL A 52 -7.42 -2.12 2.73
CA VAL A 52 -7.84 -2.48 1.38
C VAL A 52 -7.89 -1.23 0.52
N SER A 53 -7.47 -1.37 -0.73
CA SER A 53 -7.55 -0.29 -1.70
C SER A 53 -8.11 -0.84 -3.00
N THR A 54 -8.90 0.00 -3.69
CA THR A 54 -9.37 -0.33 -5.03
C THR A 54 -8.83 0.70 -6.00
N TYR A 55 -8.40 0.24 -7.15
CA TYR A 55 -7.91 1.12 -8.19
C TYR A 55 -8.36 0.54 -9.53
N SER A 56 -9.15 1.32 -10.27
CA SER A 56 -9.80 0.82 -11.46
C SER A 56 -10.66 -0.39 -11.07
N ASP A 57 -10.48 -1.54 -11.67
CA ASP A 57 -11.21 -2.74 -11.30
C ASP A 57 -10.40 -3.69 -10.43
N LEU A 58 -9.27 -3.21 -9.92
CA LEU A 58 -8.39 -4.04 -9.13
C LEU A 58 -8.57 -3.77 -7.65
N SER A 59 -8.44 -4.82 -6.87
CA SER A 59 -8.50 -4.73 -5.42
C SER A 59 -7.17 -5.17 -4.84
N PHE A 60 -6.62 -4.36 -3.94
CA PHE A 60 -5.35 -4.64 -3.29
C PHE A 60 -5.53 -4.70 -1.79
N GLU A 61 -4.70 -5.48 -1.15
CA GLU A 61 -4.72 -5.59 0.30
C GLU A 61 -3.29 -5.40 0.81
N LEU A 62 -3.16 -4.65 1.91
CA LEU A 62 -1.89 -4.47 2.56
C LEU A 62 -1.55 -5.72 3.35
N VAL A 63 -0.43 -6.35 3.02
CA VAL A 63 -0.04 -7.61 3.64
C VAL A 63 0.94 -7.37 4.77
N SER A 64 1.87 -6.46 4.56
CA SER A 64 2.91 -6.21 5.52
C SER A 64 3.39 -4.78 5.37
N GLY A 65 3.71 -4.18 6.45
CA GLY A 65 4.17 -2.79 6.45
C GLY A 65 4.51 -2.31 7.83
#